data_80621de4b9b87109a802c4e08cb89c54
#
_entry.id   80621de4b9b87109a802c4e08cb89c54
#
_cell.length_a   1.000
_cell.length_b   1.000
_cell.length_c   1.000
_cell.angle_alpha   90.00
_cell.angle_beta   90.00
_cell.angle_gamma   90.00
#
_symmetry.space_group_name_H-M   'P 1'
#
loop_
_entity.id
_entity.type
_entity.pdbx_description
1 polymer ?
#
loop_
_entity_poly.entity_id
_entity_poly.type
_entity_poly.pdbx_seq_one_letter_code
_entity_poly.pdbx_strand_id
1 'polypeptide(L)'
;INYHSDIKSAKETQKLVNITGVKSAIFKANVSKEKEVKKLIENTEKKLGNIDLLVTNAGIALLSKKPLELDYKVWKETMATNVDGTLLPIKEVLPGMISRKYGRIVCISSVAGLGMRPNMITYATSKATVIALVRNLASAIAPYVRINSVAPGLIKTDMIQSLDKKARKNIIDTTPLQRIGKPEDIANTVYYLLSDKSDFTTGQTLVTDGGRVPLP
;
A
#
# COMPACT_ATOMS: atom_id res chain seq x y z
N ILE A 1 4.89 13.51 1.19
CA ILE A 1 5.61 12.22 1.23
C ILE A 1 5.91 11.90 2.68
N ASN A 2 5.43 10.75 3.18
CA ASN A 2 5.78 10.25 4.51
C ASN A 2 6.99 9.31 4.44
N TYR A 3 7.83 9.35 5.46
CA TYR A 3 8.89 8.37 5.69
C TYR A 3 9.01 8.04 7.18
N HIS A 4 9.48 6.84 7.51
CA HIS A 4 9.72 6.44 8.91
C HIS A 4 11.18 6.68 9.33
N SER A 5 12.14 6.09 8.62
CA SER A 5 13.56 6.14 8.98
C SER A 5 14.49 6.61 7.85
N ASP A 6 14.14 6.34 6.60
CA ASP A 6 14.98 6.65 5.44
C ASP A 6 14.68 8.04 4.87
N ILE A 7 15.31 9.05 5.44
CA ILE A 7 15.22 10.43 4.95
C ILE A 7 15.90 10.62 3.58
N LYS A 8 16.90 9.78 3.24
CA LYS A 8 17.61 9.90 1.97
C LYS A 8 16.69 9.57 0.81
N SER A 9 16.04 8.40 0.85
CA SER A 9 15.06 8.01 -0.17
C SER A 9 13.85 8.95 -0.22
N ALA A 10 13.41 9.49 0.93
CA ALA A 10 12.35 10.50 0.95
C ALA A 10 12.76 11.80 0.22
N LYS A 11 14.00 12.27 0.40
CA LYS A 11 14.53 13.45 -0.32
C LYS A 11 14.70 13.18 -1.82
N GLU A 12 15.12 11.98 -2.21
CA GLU A 12 15.21 11.57 -3.62
C GLU A 12 13.82 11.60 -4.28
N THR A 13 12.83 10.99 -3.63
CA THR A 13 11.43 11.04 -4.08
C THR A 13 10.93 12.49 -4.19
N GLN A 14 11.26 13.34 -3.21
CA GLN A 14 10.88 14.75 -3.24
C GLN A 14 11.51 15.49 -4.43
N LYS A 15 12.78 15.21 -4.76
CA LYS A 15 13.42 15.78 -5.95
C LYS A 15 12.71 15.40 -7.23
N LEU A 16 12.34 14.11 -7.38
CA LEU A 16 11.60 13.63 -8.54
C LEU A 16 10.23 14.31 -8.69
N VAL A 17 9.52 14.52 -7.58
CA VAL A 17 8.25 15.26 -7.60
C VAL A 17 8.47 16.72 -7.96
N ASN A 18 9.48 17.39 -7.39
CA ASN A 18 9.74 18.81 -7.65
C ASN A 18 10.12 19.09 -9.13
N ILE A 19 10.78 18.14 -9.82
CA ILE A 19 11.10 18.26 -11.25
C ILE A 19 9.82 18.40 -12.11
N THR A 20 8.69 17.87 -11.64
CA THR A 20 7.39 18.02 -12.35
C THR A 20 6.72 19.38 -12.12
N GLY A 21 7.34 20.30 -11.37
CA GLY A 21 6.79 21.62 -11.05
C GLY A 21 5.75 21.61 -9.92
N VAL A 22 5.50 20.47 -9.28
CA VAL A 22 4.50 20.34 -8.21
C VAL A 22 5.13 20.59 -6.84
N LYS A 23 4.45 21.35 -5.98
CA LYS A 23 4.88 21.54 -4.59
C LYS A 23 4.87 20.21 -3.85
N SER A 24 5.93 19.94 -3.09
CA SER A 24 6.01 18.74 -2.27
C SER A 24 6.59 19.01 -0.88
N ALA A 25 6.32 18.11 0.05
CA ALA A 25 6.88 18.12 1.39
C ALA A 25 7.17 16.69 1.85
N ILE A 26 8.18 16.55 2.71
CA ILE A 26 8.48 15.28 3.38
C ILE A 26 8.21 15.42 4.87
N PHE A 27 7.59 14.40 5.48
CA PHE A 27 7.29 14.37 6.91
C PHE A 27 7.70 13.01 7.49
N LYS A 28 8.39 13.05 8.63
CA LYS A 28 8.72 11.85 9.39
C LYS A 28 7.53 11.46 10.27
N ALA A 29 7.02 10.24 10.10
CA ALA A 29 6.02 9.65 10.98
C ALA A 29 6.04 8.13 10.88
N ASN A 30 5.88 7.46 12.01
CA ASN A 30 5.57 6.05 12.09
C ASN A 30 4.05 5.86 11.92
N VAL A 31 3.63 5.28 10.80
CA VAL A 31 2.21 5.10 10.46
C VAL A 31 1.45 4.17 11.41
N SER A 32 2.16 3.37 12.22
CA SER A 32 1.56 2.54 13.26
C SER A 32 1.22 3.31 14.55
N LYS A 33 1.51 4.61 14.62
CA LYS A 33 1.32 5.45 15.80
C LYS A 33 0.29 6.53 15.54
N GLU A 34 -0.89 6.39 16.15
CA GLU A 34 -2.04 7.29 15.94
C GLU A 34 -1.66 8.78 16.10
N LYS A 35 -0.94 9.13 17.17
CA LYS A 35 -0.50 10.51 17.40
C LYS A 35 0.44 11.06 16.31
N GLU A 36 1.30 10.20 15.75
CA GLU A 36 2.22 10.60 14.69
C GLU A 36 1.46 10.76 13.36
N VAL A 37 0.51 9.87 13.07
CA VAL A 37 -0.34 9.97 11.88
C VAL A 37 -1.19 11.23 11.92
N LYS A 38 -1.83 11.54 13.05
CA LYS A 38 -2.60 12.78 13.21
C LYS A 38 -1.74 14.01 12.88
N LYS A 39 -0.55 14.13 13.46
CA LYS A 39 0.38 15.23 13.17
C LYS A 39 0.84 15.23 11.70
N LEU A 40 1.03 14.07 11.08
CA LEU A 40 1.37 13.95 9.67
C LEU A 40 0.29 14.58 8.80
N ILE A 41 -0.97 14.24 9.04
CA ILE A 41 -2.12 14.77 8.28
C ILE A 41 -2.27 16.27 8.51
N GLU A 42 -2.29 16.73 9.76
CA GLU A 42 -2.38 18.16 10.11
C GLU A 42 -1.26 18.99 9.44
N ASN A 43 -0.02 18.52 9.51
CA ASN A 43 1.13 19.20 8.88
C ASN A 43 1.04 19.20 7.34
N THR A 44 0.51 18.13 6.76
CA THR A 44 0.32 18.03 5.31
C THR A 44 -0.72 19.05 4.86
N GLU A 45 -1.88 19.09 5.52
CA GLU A 45 -2.95 20.03 5.19
C GLU A 45 -2.53 21.48 5.40
N LYS A 46 -1.83 21.77 6.49
CA LYS A 46 -1.29 23.12 6.75
C LYS A 46 -0.32 23.59 5.66
N LYS A 47 0.49 22.70 5.12
CA LYS A 47 1.56 23.05 4.17
C LYS A 47 1.13 23.00 2.71
N LEU A 48 0.25 22.07 2.35
CA LEU A 48 -0.07 21.76 0.97
C LEU A 48 -1.57 21.88 0.65
N GLY A 49 -2.42 22.13 1.64
CA GLY A 49 -3.88 22.17 1.47
C GLY A 49 -4.53 20.81 1.69
N ASN A 50 -5.82 20.74 1.37
CA ASN A 50 -6.64 19.56 1.57
C ASN A 50 -6.05 18.28 0.95
N ILE A 51 -6.25 17.17 1.61
CA ILE A 51 -5.86 15.86 1.09
C ILE A 51 -7.07 15.26 0.35
N ASP A 52 -6.98 15.19 -0.97
CA ASP A 52 -8.01 14.64 -1.85
C ASP A 52 -7.70 13.21 -2.30
N LEU A 53 -6.41 12.87 -2.34
CA LEU A 53 -5.91 11.56 -2.76
C LEU A 53 -4.99 10.99 -1.68
N LEU A 54 -5.23 9.74 -1.29
CA LEU A 54 -4.39 9.04 -0.30
C LEU A 54 -3.90 7.69 -0.87
N VAL A 55 -2.61 7.44 -0.75
CA VAL A 55 -2.03 6.11 -0.99
C VAL A 55 -1.42 5.59 0.30
N THR A 56 -1.95 4.48 0.84
CA THR A 56 -1.36 3.78 1.98
C THR A 56 -0.44 2.68 1.46
N ASN A 57 0.85 3.01 1.34
CA ASN A 57 1.87 2.11 0.77
C ASN A 57 2.82 1.52 1.82
N ALA A 58 2.96 2.16 2.98
CA ALA A 58 3.87 1.69 4.03
C ALA A 58 3.56 0.23 4.42
N GLY A 59 4.60 -0.59 4.53
CA GLY A 59 4.44 -2.00 4.88
C GLY A 59 5.77 -2.70 5.06
N ILE A 60 5.75 -3.76 5.86
CA ILE A 60 6.89 -4.64 6.12
C ILE A 60 6.52 -6.08 5.81
N ALA A 61 7.52 -6.87 5.42
CA ALA A 61 7.41 -8.30 5.19
C ALA A 61 8.48 -9.02 6.03
N LEU A 62 8.16 -9.29 7.28
CA LEU A 62 9.01 -10.09 8.16
C LEU A 62 8.63 -11.56 7.95
N LEU A 63 9.55 -12.33 7.38
CA LEU A 63 9.31 -13.72 7.02
C LEU A 63 9.76 -14.65 8.14
N SER A 64 8.94 -15.65 8.48
CA SER A 64 9.35 -16.75 9.35
C SER A 64 10.21 -17.75 8.58
N LYS A 65 11.27 -18.26 9.21
CA LYS A 65 12.12 -19.30 8.60
C LYS A 65 11.39 -20.63 8.45
N LYS A 66 10.47 -20.92 9.36
CA LYS A 66 9.63 -22.12 9.34
C LYS A 66 8.15 -21.74 9.43
N PRO A 67 7.26 -22.46 8.74
CA PRO A 67 5.84 -22.13 8.69
C PRO A 67 5.15 -22.01 10.06
N LEU A 68 5.51 -22.86 10.99
CA LEU A 68 4.88 -22.91 12.32
C LEU A 68 5.60 -22.07 13.40
N GLU A 69 6.71 -21.40 13.06
CA GLU A 69 7.36 -20.43 13.95
C GLU A 69 6.65 -19.08 13.87
N LEU A 70 5.49 -18.98 14.54
CA LEU A 70 4.72 -17.75 14.63
C LEU A 70 5.23 -16.92 15.81
N ASP A 71 6.22 -16.08 15.59
CA ASP A 71 6.69 -15.12 16.58
C ASP A 71 5.63 -14.03 16.80
N TYR A 72 5.10 -13.96 18.02
CA TYR A 72 4.06 -12.99 18.38
C TYR A 72 4.56 -11.53 18.33
N LYS A 73 5.86 -11.29 18.52
CA LYS A 73 6.44 -9.96 18.35
C LYS A 73 6.42 -9.53 16.88
N VAL A 74 6.83 -10.44 15.98
CA VAL A 74 6.75 -10.25 14.53
C VAL A 74 5.31 -10.04 14.08
N TRP A 75 4.38 -10.83 14.64
CA TRP A 75 2.94 -10.65 14.38
C TRP A 75 2.48 -9.25 14.74
N LYS A 76 2.71 -8.79 15.96
CA LYS A 76 2.29 -7.45 16.43
C LYS A 76 2.88 -6.34 15.57
N GLU A 77 4.17 -6.42 15.26
CA GLU A 77 4.86 -5.40 14.46
C GLU A 77 4.32 -5.35 13.03
N THR A 78 4.10 -6.50 12.42
CA THR A 78 3.54 -6.59 11.06
C THR A 78 2.10 -6.07 11.01
N MET A 79 1.25 -6.46 11.95
CA MET A 79 -0.13 -5.98 12.02
C MET A 79 -0.18 -4.48 12.29
N ALA A 80 0.61 -3.97 13.23
CA ALA A 80 0.67 -2.54 13.53
C ALA A 80 1.13 -1.72 12.30
N THR A 81 2.13 -2.19 11.55
CA THR A 81 2.62 -1.45 10.38
C THR A 81 1.68 -1.59 9.19
N ASN A 82 1.27 -2.82 8.84
CA ASN A 82 0.55 -3.08 7.60
C ASN A 82 -0.96 -2.80 7.72
N VAL A 83 -1.55 -3.03 8.89
CA VAL A 83 -3.00 -2.88 9.11
C VAL A 83 -3.31 -1.54 9.77
N ASP A 84 -2.78 -1.28 10.97
CA ASP A 84 -3.03 -0.01 11.64
C ASP A 84 -2.44 1.16 10.83
N GLY A 85 -1.25 0.96 10.23
CA GLY A 85 -0.62 1.94 9.33
C GLY A 85 -1.37 2.18 8.02
N THR A 86 -2.32 1.33 7.67
CA THR A 86 -3.30 1.58 6.59
C THR A 86 -4.55 2.28 7.13
N LEU A 87 -5.10 1.80 8.24
CA LEU A 87 -6.35 2.33 8.82
C LEU A 87 -6.20 3.75 9.34
N LEU A 88 -5.14 4.04 10.09
CA LEU A 88 -4.97 5.32 10.78
C LEU A 88 -4.94 6.53 9.81
N PRO A 89 -4.15 6.53 8.71
CA PRO A 89 -4.21 7.62 7.75
C PRO A 89 -5.59 7.77 7.09
N ILE A 90 -6.28 6.66 6.80
CA ILE A 90 -7.63 6.69 6.26
C ILE A 90 -8.58 7.38 7.25
N LYS A 91 -8.56 6.96 8.51
CA LYS A 91 -9.38 7.54 9.58
C LYS A 91 -9.21 9.05 9.68
N GLU A 92 -7.98 9.54 9.59
CA GLU A 92 -7.69 10.97 9.74
C GLU A 92 -8.12 11.80 8.52
N VAL A 93 -8.03 11.28 7.29
CA VAL A 93 -8.41 12.06 6.09
C VAL A 93 -9.91 11.99 5.76
N LEU A 94 -10.60 10.93 6.18
CA LEU A 94 -12.00 10.68 5.81
C LEU A 94 -12.95 11.82 6.17
N PRO A 95 -12.92 12.44 7.36
CA PRO A 95 -13.83 13.53 7.71
C PRO A 95 -13.76 14.70 6.72
N GLY A 96 -12.53 15.08 6.32
CA GLY A 96 -12.31 16.15 5.34
C GLY A 96 -12.79 15.76 3.94
N MET A 97 -12.51 14.55 3.48
CA MET A 97 -12.96 14.04 2.19
C MET A 97 -14.50 13.98 2.10
N ILE A 98 -15.16 13.47 3.13
CA ILE A 98 -16.63 13.38 3.20
C ILE A 98 -17.26 14.77 3.21
N SER A 99 -16.73 15.69 4.02
CA SER A 99 -17.22 17.09 4.09
C SER A 99 -17.15 17.79 2.74
N ARG A 100 -16.07 17.56 1.97
CA ARG A 100 -15.90 18.12 0.62
C ARG A 100 -16.61 17.30 -0.47
N LYS A 101 -17.22 16.17 -0.12
CA LYS A 101 -17.85 15.22 -1.05
C LYS A 101 -16.89 14.72 -2.13
N TYR A 102 -15.62 14.60 -1.81
CA TYR A 102 -14.58 14.17 -2.74
C TYR A 102 -13.40 13.53 -2.01
N GLY A 103 -13.03 12.33 -2.46
CA GLY A 103 -11.84 11.64 -1.99
C GLY A 103 -11.57 10.35 -2.76
N ARG A 104 -10.29 10.00 -2.93
CA ARG A 104 -9.87 8.74 -3.56
C ARG A 104 -8.73 8.14 -2.76
N ILE A 105 -8.92 6.89 -2.36
CA ILE A 105 -7.97 6.16 -1.52
C ILE A 105 -7.54 4.89 -2.24
N VAL A 106 -6.23 4.65 -2.29
CA VAL A 106 -5.67 3.39 -2.79
C VAL A 106 -4.78 2.78 -1.72
N CYS A 107 -5.08 1.53 -1.35
CA CYS A 107 -4.30 0.77 -0.38
C CYS A 107 -3.42 -0.27 -1.09
N ILE A 108 -2.14 -0.37 -0.71
CA ILE A 108 -1.27 -1.39 -1.27
C ILE A 108 -1.38 -2.67 -0.45
N SER A 109 -2.10 -3.64 -1.01
CA SER A 109 -2.21 -5.00 -0.48
C SER A 109 -1.09 -5.91 -1.02
N SER A 110 -1.37 -7.13 -1.38
CA SER A 110 -0.46 -8.08 -2.03
C SER A 110 -1.23 -9.28 -2.53
N VAL A 111 -0.76 -9.93 -3.59
CA VAL A 111 -1.23 -11.27 -3.97
C VAL A 111 -1.03 -12.33 -2.87
N ALA A 112 -0.15 -12.05 -1.90
CA ALA A 112 -0.01 -12.89 -0.72
C ALA A 112 -1.28 -12.95 0.13
N GLY A 113 -2.09 -11.88 0.13
CA GLY A 113 -3.37 -11.82 0.83
C GLY A 113 -4.53 -12.54 0.13
N LEU A 114 -4.33 -13.04 -1.09
CA LEU A 114 -5.36 -13.66 -1.93
C LEU A 114 -5.30 -15.20 -1.95
N GLY A 115 -4.28 -15.80 -1.33
CA GLY A 115 -4.14 -17.25 -1.37
C GLY A 115 -3.25 -17.80 -0.25
N MET A 116 -3.08 -19.11 -0.23
CA MET A 116 -2.27 -19.80 0.79
C MET A 116 -0.80 -19.43 0.67
N ARG A 117 -0.20 -18.99 1.79
CA ARG A 117 1.22 -18.62 1.90
C ARG A 117 1.82 -19.14 3.21
N PRO A 118 2.07 -20.47 3.31
CA PRO A 118 2.48 -21.10 4.59
C PRO A 118 3.78 -20.53 5.17
N ASN A 119 4.68 -20.02 4.33
CA ASN A 119 5.95 -19.42 4.77
C ASN A 119 5.85 -17.90 5.04
N MET A 120 4.65 -17.31 4.91
CA MET A 120 4.41 -15.87 5.04
C MET A 120 3.12 -15.59 5.82
N ILE A 121 2.74 -16.44 6.77
CA ILE A 121 1.42 -16.41 7.42
C ILE A 121 1.09 -15.01 7.93
N THR A 122 1.95 -14.41 8.75
CA THR A 122 1.73 -13.08 9.33
C THR A 122 1.55 -12.00 8.26
N TYR A 123 2.46 -11.97 7.28
CA TYR A 123 2.39 -11.01 6.18
C TYR A 123 1.12 -11.20 5.33
N ALA A 124 0.85 -12.44 4.92
CA ALA A 124 -0.32 -12.78 4.12
C ALA A 124 -1.62 -12.38 4.83
N THR A 125 -1.74 -12.70 6.13
CA THR A 125 -2.88 -12.31 6.95
C THR A 125 -3.03 -10.80 7.02
N SER A 126 -1.95 -10.05 7.24
CA SER A 126 -2.02 -8.59 7.26
C SER A 126 -2.50 -8.00 5.93
N LYS A 127 -2.07 -8.56 4.79
CA LYS A 127 -2.48 -8.10 3.47
C LYS A 127 -3.91 -8.54 3.10
N ALA A 128 -4.37 -9.70 3.57
CA ALA A 128 -5.76 -10.10 3.49
C ALA A 128 -6.67 -9.17 4.30
N THR A 129 -6.23 -8.74 5.49
CA THR A 129 -6.95 -7.77 6.32
C THR A 129 -7.09 -6.43 5.61
N VAL A 130 -6.05 -5.93 4.91
CA VAL A 130 -6.15 -4.70 4.10
C VAL A 130 -7.19 -4.85 2.99
N ILE A 131 -7.24 -5.99 2.30
CA ILE A 131 -8.26 -6.26 1.26
C ILE A 131 -9.67 -6.24 1.87
N ALA A 132 -9.86 -6.91 3.01
CA ALA A 132 -11.15 -6.92 3.70
C ALA A 132 -11.56 -5.53 4.19
N LEU A 133 -10.60 -4.74 4.73
CA LEU A 133 -10.82 -3.36 5.17
C LEU A 133 -11.33 -2.48 4.02
N VAL A 134 -10.67 -2.52 2.87
CA VAL A 134 -11.05 -1.76 1.67
C VAL A 134 -12.46 -2.10 1.23
N ARG A 135 -12.79 -3.38 1.14
CA ARG A 135 -14.12 -3.84 0.73
C ARG A 135 -15.22 -3.35 1.66
N ASN A 136 -14.99 -3.41 2.97
CA ASN A 136 -15.99 -3.00 3.96
C ASN A 136 -16.12 -1.47 4.04
N LEU A 137 -15.02 -0.73 3.97
CA LEU A 137 -15.07 0.73 3.98
C LEU A 137 -15.76 1.31 2.75
N ALA A 138 -15.61 0.70 1.58
CA ALA A 138 -16.16 1.21 0.33
C ALA A 138 -17.67 1.49 0.42
N SER A 139 -18.45 0.59 1.02
CA SER A 139 -19.90 0.78 1.18
C SER A 139 -20.25 1.85 2.23
N ALA A 140 -19.38 2.04 3.23
CA ALA A 140 -19.63 2.98 4.32
C ALA A 140 -19.33 4.45 3.94
N ILE A 141 -18.43 4.67 2.97
CA ILE A 141 -17.95 6.01 2.60
C ILE A 141 -18.44 6.50 1.23
N ALA A 142 -19.11 5.64 0.47
CA ALA A 142 -19.81 6.04 -0.75
C ALA A 142 -21.00 6.97 -0.43
N PRO A 143 -21.45 7.82 -1.37
CA PRO A 143 -20.95 7.99 -2.74
C PRO A 143 -19.77 8.97 -2.86
N TYR A 144 -19.34 9.60 -1.77
CA TYR A 144 -18.41 10.73 -1.82
C TYR A 144 -16.94 10.33 -1.93
N VAL A 145 -16.57 9.20 -1.36
CA VAL A 145 -15.18 8.73 -1.34
C VAL A 145 -15.11 7.33 -1.97
N ARG A 146 -14.17 7.16 -2.89
CA ARG A 146 -13.83 5.85 -3.45
C ARG A 146 -12.57 5.29 -2.79
N ILE A 147 -12.61 4.01 -2.47
CA ILE A 147 -11.47 3.29 -1.90
C ILE A 147 -11.28 1.97 -2.63
N ASN A 148 -10.05 1.71 -3.06
CA ASN A 148 -9.68 0.47 -3.72
C ASN A 148 -8.33 -0.03 -3.20
N SER A 149 -7.97 -1.26 -3.52
CA SER A 149 -6.63 -1.77 -3.28
C SER A 149 -5.95 -2.23 -4.56
N VAL A 150 -4.63 -2.20 -4.55
CA VAL A 150 -3.79 -2.87 -5.54
C VAL A 150 -3.11 -4.03 -4.85
N ALA A 151 -3.13 -5.20 -5.48
CA ALA A 151 -2.44 -6.41 -5.02
C ALA A 151 -1.24 -6.72 -5.94
N PRO A 152 -0.05 -6.19 -5.62
CA PRO A 152 1.15 -6.46 -6.40
C PRO A 152 1.57 -7.93 -6.32
N GLY A 153 2.13 -8.43 -7.44
CA GLY A 153 2.98 -9.60 -7.43
C GLY A 153 4.39 -9.31 -6.93
N LEU A 154 5.39 -10.04 -7.44
CA LEU A 154 6.77 -9.73 -7.12
C LEU A 154 7.25 -8.51 -7.90
N ILE A 155 7.66 -7.47 -7.20
CA ILE A 155 8.11 -6.18 -7.76
C ILE A 155 9.57 -5.97 -7.40
N LYS A 156 10.36 -5.47 -8.35
CA LYS A 156 11.79 -5.16 -8.18
C LYS A 156 11.98 -3.98 -7.24
N THR A 157 12.06 -4.28 -5.94
CA THR A 157 12.30 -3.34 -4.84
C THR A 157 13.33 -3.93 -3.88
N ASP A 158 13.76 -3.18 -2.88
CA ASP A 158 14.70 -3.65 -1.86
C ASP A 158 14.17 -4.88 -1.10
N MET A 159 12.85 -4.99 -0.95
CA MET A 159 12.20 -6.13 -0.29
C MET A 159 12.55 -7.49 -0.92
N ILE A 160 12.91 -7.53 -2.20
CA ILE A 160 13.24 -8.78 -2.91
C ILE A 160 14.75 -9.02 -3.07
N GLN A 161 15.60 -8.14 -2.53
CA GLN A 161 17.06 -8.30 -2.64
C GLN A 161 17.56 -9.58 -1.96
N SER A 162 16.85 -10.04 -0.91
CA SER A 162 17.17 -11.27 -0.18
C SER A 162 16.82 -12.56 -0.94
N LEU A 163 16.11 -12.50 -2.06
CA LEU A 163 15.78 -13.67 -2.87
C LEU A 163 17.02 -14.17 -3.63
N ASP A 164 17.34 -15.45 -3.48
CA ASP A 164 18.39 -16.08 -4.24
C ASP A 164 18.05 -16.17 -5.75
N LYS A 165 19.08 -16.43 -6.56
CA LYS A 165 18.93 -16.50 -8.03
C LYS A 165 17.95 -17.59 -8.47
N LYS A 166 17.91 -18.74 -7.77
CA LYS A 166 17.04 -19.87 -8.10
C LYS A 166 15.57 -19.54 -7.82
N ALA A 167 15.29 -18.96 -6.64
CA ALA A 167 13.94 -18.50 -6.30
C ALA A 167 13.45 -17.42 -7.27
N ARG A 168 14.33 -16.47 -7.61
CA ARG A 168 14.00 -15.41 -8.59
C ARG A 168 13.69 -15.99 -9.96
N LYS A 169 14.52 -16.93 -10.46
CA LYS A 169 14.28 -17.60 -11.74
C LYS A 169 12.94 -18.34 -11.74
N ASN A 170 12.67 -19.14 -10.71
CA ASN A 170 11.41 -19.89 -10.59
C ASN A 170 10.19 -18.95 -10.61
N ILE A 171 10.29 -17.79 -9.97
CA ILE A 171 9.21 -16.79 -9.98
C ILE A 171 8.99 -16.25 -11.40
N ILE A 172 10.06 -15.95 -12.14
CA ILE A 172 9.97 -15.48 -13.53
C ILE A 172 9.34 -16.56 -14.39
N ASP A 173 9.83 -17.79 -14.31
CA ASP A 173 9.38 -18.93 -15.12
C ASP A 173 7.89 -19.27 -14.86
N THR A 174 7.39 -19.03 -13.64
CA THR A 174 5.99 -19.26 -13.26
C THR A 174 5.08 -18.02 -13.42
N THR A 175 5.62 -16.90 -13.86
CA THR A 175 4.85 -15.69 -14.15
C THR A 175 4.52 -15.65 -15.64
N PRO A 176 3.24 -15.63 -16.07
CA PRO A 176 2.86 -15.62 -17.48
C PRO A 176 3.54 -14.55 -18.32
N LEU A 177 3.72 -13.32 -17.78
CA LEU A 177 4.47 -12.26 -18.47
C LEU A 177 5.99 -12.40 -18.38
N GLN A 178 6.52 -13.51 -17.86
CA GLN A 178 7.94 -13.92 -17.83
C GLN A 178 8.91 -12.82 -17.33
N ARG A 179 8.46 -12.01 -16.41
CA ARG A 179 9.30 -11.00 -15.77
C ARG A 179 8.84 -10.68 -14.33
N ILE A 180 9.76 -10.10 -13.57
CA ILE A 180 9.43 -9.42 -12.31
C ILE A 180 8.83 -8.04 -12.67
N GLY A 181 7.80 -7.63 -11.96
CA GLY A 181 7.21 -6.30 -12.12
C GLY A 181 8.17 -5.19 -11.70
N LYS A 182 7.96 -4.00 -12.25
CA LYS A 182 8.66 -2.77 -11.87
C LYS A 182 7.76 -1.91 -10.99
N PRO A 183 8.30 -1.00 -10.17
CA PRO A 183 7.50 -0.03 -9.40
C PRO A 183 6.49 0.73 -10.28
N GLU A 184 6.86 1.05 -11.52
CA GLU A 184 6.02 1.76 -12.49
C GLU A 184 4.77 0.95 -12.87
N ASP A 185 4.85 -0.39 -12.92
CA ASP A 185 3.68 -1.23 -13.19
C ASP A 185 2.60 -1.02 -12.12
N ILE A 186 3.02 -0.87 -10.85
CA ILE A 186 2.12 -0.62 -9.74
C ILE A 186 1.65 0.84 -9.73
N ALA A 187 2.55 1.79 -9.98
CA ALA A 187 2.22 3.20 -10.03
C ALA A 187 1.14 3.51 -11.07
N ASN A 188 1.20 2.87 -12.24
CA ASN A 188 0.19 3.01 -13.29
C ASN A 188 -1.20 2.52 -12.84
N THR A 189 -1.26 1.39 -12.13
CA THR A 189 -2.53 0.88 -11.56
C THR A 189 -3.07 1.81 -10.47
N VAL A 190 -2.20 2.31 -9.60
CA VAL A 190 -2.57 3.31 -8.57
C VAL A 190 -3.08 4.59 -9.23
N TYR A 191 -2.39 5.09 -10.24
CA TYR A 191 -2.80 6.28 -10.99
C TYR A 191 -4.18 6.12 -11.62
N TYR A 192 -4.45 4.98 -12.26
CA TYR A 192 -5.77 4.65 -12.79
C TYR A 192 -6.85 4.75 -11.71
N LEU A 193 -6.63 4.11 -10.54
CA LEU A 193 -7.61 4.09 -9.45
C LEU A 193 -7.80 5.47 -8.78
N LEU A 194 -6.80 6.34 -8.83
CA LEU A 194 -6.89 7.72 -8.33
C LEU A 194 -7.47 8.68 -9.38
N SER A 195 -7.58 8.29 -10.64
CA SER A 195 -8.09 9.13 -11.72
C SER A 195 -9.60 9.01 -11.90
N ASP A 196 -10.21 9.93 -12.70
CA ASP A 196 -11.62 9.89 -13.08
C ASP A 196 -11.95 8.68 -13.97
N LYS A 197 -10.95 8.07 -14.61
CA LYS A 197 -11.13 6.85 -15.41
C LYS A 197 -11.67 5.65 -14.64
N SER A 198 -11.63 5.69 -13.31
CA SER A 198 -12.13 4.65 -12.42
C SER A 198 -13.35 5.08 -11.60
N ASP A 199 -14.13 6.05 -12.08
CA ASP A 199 -15.25 6.64 -11.31
C ASP A 199 -16.33 5.63 -10.88
N PHE A 200 -16.48 4.54 -11.61
CA PHE A 200 -17.43 3.46 -11.26
C PHE A 200 -16.73 2.28 -10.56
N THR A 201 -15.57 2.52 -9.94
CA THR A 201 -14.77 1.48 -9.28
C THR A 201 -14.51 1.84 -7.82
N THR A 202 -15.13 1.11 -6.90
CA THR A 202 -14.86 1.21 -5.45
C THR A 202 -14.97 -0.17 -4.79
N GLY A 203 -14.23 -0.39 -3.71
CA GLY A 203 -14.21 -1.66 -2.97
C GLY A 203 -13.45 -2.78 -3.67
N GLN A 204 -12.78 -2.51 -4.78
CA GLN A 204 -12.12 -3.53 -5.60
C GLN A 204 -10.66 -3.72 -5.22
N THR A 205 -10.15 -4.91 -5.50
CA THR A 205 -8.72 -5.23 -5.44
C THR A 205 -8.21 -5.56 -6.83
N LEU A 206 -7.41 -4.66 -7.40
CA LEU A 206 -6.80 -4.89 -8.70
C LEU A 206 -5.48 -5.65 -8.54
N VAL A 207 -5.42 -6.85 -9.11
CA VAL A 207 -4.21 -7.67 -9.13
C VAL A 207 -3.28 -7.18 -10.24
N THR A 208 -2.03 -6.88 -9.88
CA THR A 208 -0.98 -6.43 -10.80
C THR A 208 0.27 -7.28 -10.58
N ASP A 209 0.29 -8.47 -11.14
CA ASP A 209 1.27 -9.52 -10.81
C ASP A 209 1.83 -10.28 -12.02
N GLY A 210 1.49 -9.85 -13.22
CA GLY A 210 1.90 -10.50 -14.46
C GLY A 210 1.14 -11.80 -14.76
N GLY A 211 -0.03 -11.99 -14.15
CA GLY A 211 -0.90 -13.15 -14.35
C GLY A 211 -0.58 -14.35 -13.45
N ARG A 212 0.21 -14.14 -12.40
CA ARG A 212 0.67 -15.24 -11.53
C ARG A 212 -0.40 -15.79 -10.59
N VAL A 213 -1.37 -14.98 -10.21
CA VAL A 213 -2.48 -15.37 -9.33
C VAL A 213 -3.78 -15.01 -10.04
N PRO A 214 -4.29 -15.87 -10.92
CA PRO A 214 -5.58 -15.65 -11.54
C PRO A 214 -6.65 -15.68 -10.45
N LEU A 215 -7.53 -14.69 -10.46
CA LEU A 215 -8.76 -14.71 -9.68
C LEU A 215 -9.88 -15.32 -10.55
N PRO A 216 -10.82 -16.03 -9.93
CA PRO A 216 -11.99 -16.53 -10.66
C PRO A 216 -12.85 -15.39 -11.21
#